data_4d7b88d55aa3d9521290696711e82671
#
_entry.id   4d7b88d55aa3d9521290696711e82671
#
_cell.length_a   1.000
_cell.length_b   1.000
_cell.length_c   1.000
_cell.angle_alpha   90.00
_cell.angle_beta   90.00
_cell.angle_gamma   90.00
#
_symmetry.space_group_name_H-M   'P 1'
#
loop_
_entity.id
_entity.type
_entity.pdbx_description
1 polymer ?
#
loop_
_entity_poly.entity_id
_entity_poly.type
_entity_poly.pdbx_seq_one_letter_code
_entity_poly.pdbx_strand_id
1 'polypeptide(L)'
;MVVSTWLETWKKLYGNDKVVHIMKDVGMDENKIFSPIEEVEDVKVYRMVDGIASKTGHTKEEILKEMGKRNIETFYNYYPNFFKREGVLSFLSAMNDVHRSLTKRIKGAKPPQINFDIADSNKAYVEYKSFRDMRYYFLGLLEGSSEFFGDKIKYKIIKDEKDEKGSTIKVFIEAEKPYAEI
;
A
#
# COMPACT_ATOMS: atom_id res chain seq x y z
N MET A 1 6.50 -8.68 -4.88
CA MET A 1 5.46 -7.66 -4.61
C MET A 1 4.19 -8.08 -5.33
N VAL A 2 3.02 -7.75 -4.80
CA VAL A 2 1.72 -8.14 -5.42
C VAL A 2 1.44 -7.25 -6.63
N VAL A 3 2.13 -7.52 -7.74
CA VAL A 3 2.14 -6.66 -8.94
C VAL A 3 0.82 -6.75 -9.72
N SER A 4 0.11 -7.88 -9.63
CA SER A 4 -1.17 -8.04 -10.32
C SER A 4 -2.19 -6.96 -9.93
N THR A 5 -2.35 -6.71 -8.62
CA THR A 5 -3.26 -5.66 -8.11
C THR A 5 -2.79 -4.26 -8.51
N TRP A 6 -1.49 -4.04 -8.58
CA TRP A 6 -0.91 -2.77 -8.98
C TRP A 6 -1.15 -2.47 -10.45
N LEU A 7 -0.90 -3.44 -11.33
CA LEU A 7 -1.14 -3.28 -12.77
C LEU A 7 -2.62 -3.02 -13.07
N GLU A 8 -3.52 -3.73 -12.39
CA GLU A 8 -4.96 -3.50 -12.52
C GLU A 8 -5.33 -2.07 -12.11
N THR A 9 -4.84 -1.61 -10.95
CA THR A 9 -5.08 -0.25 -10.48
C THR A 9 -4.50 0.79 -11.43
N TRP A 10 -3.26 0.62 -11.92
CA TRP A 10 -2.65 1.53 -12.88
C TRP A 10 -3.40 1.60 -14.21
N LYS A 11 -3.86 0.45 -14.73
CA LYS A 11 -4.67 0.42 -15.96
C LYS A 11 -5.98 1.17 -15.79
N LYS A 12 -6.63 1.06 -14.64
CA LYS A 12 -7.84 1.84 -14.31
C LYS A 12 -7.56 3.35 -14.21
N LEU A 13 -6.47 3.75 -13.56
CA LEU A 13 -6.13 5.16 -13.33
C LEU A 13 -5.59 5.87 -14.57
N TYR A 14 -4.70 5.22 -15.31
CA TYR A 14 -3.90 5.87 -16.34
C TYR A 14 -4.20 5.39 -17.77
N GLY A 15 -5.07 4.42 -17.90
CA GLY A 15 -5.46 3.81 -19.18
C GLY A 15 -4.59 2.61 -19.55
N ASN A 16 -5.23 1.59 -20.14
CA ASN A 16 -4.60 0.32 -20.50
C ASN A 16 -3.40 0.52 -21.44
N ASP A 17 -3.56 1.27 -22.54
CA ASP A 17 -2.53 1.41 -23.58
C ASP A 17 -1.27 2.09 -23.05
N LYS A 18 -1.43 3.09 -22.19
CA LYS A 18 -0.29 3.78 -21.56
C LYS A 18 0.49 2.84 -20.66
N VAL A 19 -0.20 2.06 -19.82
CA VAL A 19 0.43 1.11 -18.90
C VAL A 19 1.10 -0.02 -19.65
N VAL A 20 0.46 -0.58 -20.68
CA VAL A 20 1.02 -1.61 -21.56
C VAL A 20 2.31 -1.11 -22.24
N HIS A 21 2.31 0.13 -22.72
CA HIS A 21 3.51 0.72 -23.31
C HIS A 21 4.66 0.82 -22.30
N ILE A 22 4.38 1.28 -21.07
CA ILE A 22 5.39 1.34 -20.03
C ILE A 22 5.88 -0.06 -19.63
N MET A 23 5.00 -1.06 -19.58
CA MET A 23 5.41 -2.45 -19.32
C MET A 23 6.47 -2.93 -20.32
N LYS A 24 6.27 -2.66 -21.63
CA LYS A 24 7.26 -2.96 -22.68
C LYS A 24 8.59 -2.24 -22.43
N ASP A 25 8.54 -0.95 -22.14
CA ASP A 25 9.73 -0.13 -21.92
C ASP A 25 10.58 -0.62 -20.73
N VAL A 26 9.95 -1.25 -19.73
CA VAL A 26 10.66 -1.81 -18.56
C VAL A 26 10.96 -3.32 -18.67
N GLY A 27 10.71 -3.91 -19.85
CA GLY A 27 10.97 -5.32 -20.10
C GLY A 27 10.03 -6.28 -19.38
N MET A 28 8.78 -5.87 -19.18
CA MET A 28 7.69 -6.73 -18.70
C MET A 28 6.85 -7.21 -19.89
N ASP A 29 6.43 -8.48 -19.87
CA ASP A 29 5.54 -9.02 -20.88
C ASP A 29 4.13 -8.44 -20.69
N GLU A 30 3.69 -7.65 -21.65
CA GLU A 30 2.40 -6.96 -21.64
C GLU A 30 1.19 -7.90 -21.74
N ASN A 31 1.40 -9.12 -22.26
CA ASN A 31 0.36 -10.13 -22.40
C ASN A 31 0.28 -11.07 -21.19
N LYS A 32 1.25 -10.95 -20.28
CA LYS A 32 1.33 -11.83 -19.12
C LYS A 32 0.27 -11.46 -18.07
N ILE A 33 -0.47 -12.47 -17.64
CA ILE A 33 -1.35 -12.40 -16.47
C ILE A 33 -0.50 -12.76 -15.24
N PHE A 34 -0.24 -11.77 -14.40
CA PHE A 34 0.51 -11.97 -13.16
C PHE A 34 -0.35 -12.62 -12.09
N SER A 35 0.15 -13.70 -11.51
CA SER A 35 -0.49 -14.30 -10.34
C SER A 35 -0.37 -13.36 -9.11
N PRO A 36 -1.37 -13.34 -8.20
CA PRO A 36 -1.28 -12.58 -6.95
C PRO A 36 -0.09 -12.95 -6.06
N ILE A 37 0.50 -14.11 -6.24
CA ILE A 37 1.66 -14.58 -5.47
C ILE A 37 2.96 -14.56 -6.26
N GLU A 38 2.93 -14.08 -7.51
CA GLU A 38 4.12 -14.04 -8.36
C GLU A 38 5.06 -12.90 -7.93
N GLU A 39 6.34 -13.24 -7.75
CA GLU A 39 7.36 -12.23 -7.50
C GLU A 39 7.77 -11.53 -8.80
N VAL A 40 7.71 -10.21 -8.76
CA VAL A 40 8.29 -9.33 -9.78
C VAL A 40 9.47 -8.59 -9.16
N GLU A 41 10.54 -8.47 -9.91
CA GLU A 41 11.74 -7.74 -9.50
C GLU A 41 11.38 -6.30 -9.11
N ASP A 42 11.80 -5.87 -7.92
CA ASP A 42 11.50 -4.54 -7.40
C ASP A 42 11.93 -3.43 -8.38
N VAL A 43 13.06 -3.62 -9.07
CA VAL A 43 13.55 -2.66 -10.07
C VAL A 43 12.56 -2.42 -11.21
N LYS A 44 11.85 -3.44 -11.66
CA LYS A 44 10.83 -3.30 -12.71
C LYS A 44 9.63 -2.50 -12.20
N VAL A 45 9.24 -2.75 -10.95
CA VAL A 45 8.14 -2.01 -10.32
C VAL A 45 8.48 -0.53 -10.16
N TYR A 46 9.69 -0.20 -9.69
CA TYR A 46 10.12 1.20 -9.60
C TYR A 46 10.21 1.88 -10.97
N ARG A 47 10.70 1.19 -11.98
CA ARG A 47 10.71 1.70 -13.37
C ARG A 47 9.29 1.93 -13.91
N MET A 48 8.32 1.09 -13.53
CA MET A 48 6.91 1.35 -13.85
C MET A 48 6.43 2.66 -13.22
N VAL A 49 6.72 2.89 -11.94
CA VAL A 49 6.39 4.16 -11.26
C VAL A 49 7.04 5.33 -11.97
N ASP A 50 8.33 5.22 -12.32
CA ASP A 50 9.08 6.24 -13.06
C ASP A 50 8.46 6.53 -14.43
N GLY A 51 8.08 5.49 -15.16
CA GLY A 51 7.44 5.62 -16.47
C GLY A 51 6.06 6.30 -16.38
N ILE A 52 5.27 5.97 -15.36
CA ILE A 52 3.97 6.61 -15.12
C ILE A 52 4.19 8.09 -14.75
N ALA A 53 5.09 8.38 -13.83
CA ALA A 53 5.43 9.73 -13.41
C ALA A 53 5.83 10.59 -14.61
N SER A 54 6.74 10.10 -15.44
CA SER A 54 7.21 10.79 -16.65
C SER A 54 6.10 11.08 -17.66
N LYS A 55 5.13 10.15 -17.81
CA LYS A 55 4.04 10.28 -18.81
C LYS A 55 2.82 11.07 -18.28
N THR A 56 2.74 11.29 -16.98
CA THR A 56 1.60 12.00 -16.35
C THR A 56 1.97 13.36 -15.79
N GLY A 57 3.26 13.64 -15.60
CA GLY A 57 3.74 14.86 -14.96
C GLY A 57 3.60 14.87 -13.43
N HIS A 58 3.14 13.77 -12.84
CA HIS A 58 3.08 13.61 -11.39
C HIS A 58 4.42 13.18 -10.80
N THR A 59 4.65 13.48 -9.53
CA THR A 59 5.80 12.96 -8.79
C THR A 59 5.62 11.47 -8.47
N LYS A 60 6.72 10.77 -8.17
CA LYS A 60 6.67 9.35 -7.74
C LYS A 60 5.86 9.18 -6.45
N GLU A 61 6.00 10.13 -5.55
CA GLU A 61 5.28 10.21 -4.30
C GLU A 61 3.76 10.27 -4.52
N GLU A 62 3.31 11.15 -5.42
CA GLU A 62 1.90 11.27 -5.79
C GLU A 62 1.37 9.98 -6.44
N ILE A 63 2.14 9.38 -7.36
CA ILE A 63 1.77 8.10 -7.99
C ILE A 63 1.63 6.99 -6.95
N LEU A 64 2.59 6.85 -6.04
CA LEU A 64 2.55 5.83 -5.00
C LEU A 64 1.38 6.07 -4.04
N LYS A 65 1.13 7.32 -3.66
CA LYS A 65 0.05 7.68 -2.74
C LYS A 65 -1.32 7.40 -3.36
N GLU A 66 -1.56 7.88 -4.58
CA GLU A 66 -2.82 7.61 -5.29
C GLU A 66 -3.04 6.11 -5.48
N MET A 67 -1.98 5.37 -5.80
CA MET A 67 -2.07 3.94 -5.95
C MET A 67 -2.41 3.23 -4.65
N GLY A 68 -1.78 3.60 -3.54
CA GLY A 68 -2.12 3.07 -2.22
C GLY A 68 -3.60 3.29 -1.90
N LYS A 69 -4.08 4.50 -2.15
CA LYS A 69 -5.47 4.87 -1.92
C LYS A 69 -6.45 3.99 -2.70
N ARG A 70 -6.21 3.78 -3.99
CA ARG A 70 -7.08 2.97 -4.86
C ARG A 70 -6.96 1.47 -4.63
N ASN A 71 -5.81 1.00 -4.16
CA ASN A 71 -5.60 -0.43 -3.92
C ASN A 71 -6.43 -1.00 -2.78
N ILE A 72 -6.98 -0.19 -1.89
CA ILE A 72 -7.87 -0.66 -0.82
C ILE A 72 -9.08 -1.40 -1.40
N GLU A 73 -9.73 -0.86 -2.43
CA GLU A 73 -10.86 -1.53 -3.10
C GLU A 73 -10.42 -2.85 -3.75
N THR A 74 -9.26 -2.85 -4.40
CA THR A 74 -8.70 -4.06 -5.03
C THR A 74 -8.38 -5.13 -3.97
N PHE A 75 -7.78 -4.75 -2.85
CA PHE A 75 -7.52 -5.67 -1.75
C PHE A 75 -8.81 -6.21 -1.12
N TYR A 76 -9.83 -5.39 -0.97
CA TYR A 76 -11.13 -5.85 -0.50
C TYR A 76 -11.71 -6.93 -1.41
N ASN A 77 -11.64 -6.75 -2.73
CA ASN A 77 -12.16 -7.73 -3.69
C ASN A 77 -11.43 -9.09 -3.59
N TYR A 78 -10.13 -9.10 -3.32
CA TYR A 78 -9.36 -10.34 -3.17
C TYR A 78 -9.42 -10.93 -1.76
N TYR A 79 -9.55 -10.09 -0.73
CA TYR A 79 -9.40 -10.48 0.67
C TYR A 79 -10.47 -9.88 1.58
N PRO A 80 -11.78 -10.04 1.30
CA PRO A 80 -12.86 -9.33 2.02
C PRO A 80 -12.89 -9.63 3.52
N ASN A 81 -12.42 -10.80 3.94
CA ASN A 81 -12.42 -11.17 5.35
C ASN A 81 -11.50 -10.31 6.23
N PHE A 82 -10.42 -9.74 5.67
CA PHE A 82 -9.53 -8.85 6.42
C PHE A 82 -10.12 -7.46 6.64
N PHE A 83 -11.18 -7.12 5.92
CA PHE A 83 -11.89 -5.85 6.01
C PHE A 83 -13.13 -5.89 6.91
N LYS A 84 -13.38 -7.00 7.60
CA LYS A 84 -14.45 -7.10 8.61
C LYS A 84 -13.99 -6.41 9.90
N ARG A 85 -13.88 -5.08 9.87
CA ARG A 85 -13.39 -4.22 10.94
C ARG A 85 -14.30 -3.00 11.07
N GLU A 86 -14.35 -2.39 12.25
CA GLU A 86 -15.26 -1.26 12.50
C GLU A 86 -14.70 0.09 12.03
N GLY A 87 -13.38 0.20 11.86
CA GLY A 87 -12.74 1.46 11.45
C GLY A 87 -11.27 1.28 11.12
N VAL A 88 -10.61 2.40 10.81
CA VAL A 88 -9.22 2.43 10.35
C VAL A 88 -8.26 1.92 11.41
N LEU A 89 -8.42 2.30 12.68
CA LEU A 89 -7.50 1.88 13.74
C LEU A 89 -7.54 0.37 13.96
N SER A 90 -8.74 -0.23 14.00
CA SER A 90 -8.92 -1.68 14.11
C SER A 90 -8.40 -2.44 12.89
N PHE A 91 -8.48 -1.84 11.70
CA PHE A 91 -7.90 -2.40 10.49
C PHE A 91 -6.36 -2.38 10.56
N LEU A 92 -5.75 -1.26 10.93
CA LEU A 92 -4.30 -1.11 11.01
C LEU A 92 -3.66 -2.00 12.08
N SER A 93 -4.30 -2.18 13.23
CA SER A 93 -3.80 -3.04 14.31
C SER A 93 -3.64 -4.49 13.87
N ALA A 94 -4.47 -4.96 12.93
CA ALA A 94 -4.44 -6.33 12.41
C ALA A 94 -3.42 -6.55 11.28
N MET A 95 -2.82 -5.51 10.72
CA MET A 95 -2.06 -5.63 9.47
C MET A 95 -0.82 -6.52 9.55
N ASN A 96 -0.14 -6.60 10.69
CA ASN A 96 0.98 -7.54 10.84
C ASN A 96 0.54 -8.99 10.70
N ASP A 97 -0.59 -9.34 11.28
CA ASP A 97 -1.13 -10.72 11.21
C ASP A 97 -1.66 -11.03 9.81
N VAL A 98 -2.29 -10.05 9.16
CA VAL A 98 -2.70 -10.15 7.75
C VAL A 98 -1.47 -10.41 6.86
N HIS A 99 -0.42 -9.61 6.96
CA HIS A 99 0.79 -9.79 6.19
C HIS A 99 1.44 -11.15 6.46
N ARG A 100 1.53 -11.56 7.70
CA ARG A 100 2.07 -12.87 8.09
C ARG A 100 1.25 -14.01 7.50
N SER A 101 -0.07 -13.92 7.56
CA SER A 101 -1.00 -14.91 6.99
C SER A 101 -0.83 -15.05 5.48
N LEU A 102 -0.79 -13.93 4.76
CA LEU A 102 -0.67 -13.90 3.30
C LEU A 102 0.71 -14.36 2.81
N THR A 103 1.77 -14.10 3.56
CA THR A 103 3.14 -14.38 3.13
C THR A 103 3.72 -15.68 3.67
N LYS A 104 3.03 -16.36 4.60
CA LYS A 104 3.50 -17.59 5.26
C LYS A 104 4.00 -18.68 4.31
N ARG A 105 3.42 -18.78 3.13
CA ARG A 105 3.75 -19.80 2.11
C ARG A 105 4.64 -19.28 0.98
N ILE A 106 5.04 -18.02 1.03
CA ILE A 106 5.87 -17.40 0.00
C ILE A 106 7.32 -17.40 0.49
N LYS A 107 8.15 -18.24 -0.12
CA LYS A 107 9.59 -18.34 0.24
C LYS A 107 10.28 -17.01 -0.05
N GLY A 108 11.00 -16.48 0.93
CA GLY A 108 11.73 -15.21 0.78
C GLY A 108 10.88 -13.95 0.89
N ALA A 109 9.57 -14.07 1.16
CA ALA A 109 8.72 -12.90 1.37
C ALA A 109 9.24 -12.04 2.54
N LYS A 110 9.33 -10.73 2.29
CA LYS A 110 9.71 -9.73 3.28
C LYS A 110 8.61 -8.68 3.36
N PRO A 111 7.50 -8.98 4.08
CA PRO A 111 6.44 -8.02 4.25
C PRO A 111 6.92 -6.81 5.07
N PRO A 112 6.27 -5.65 4.93
CA PRO A 112 6.53 -4.53 5.82
C PRO A 112 6.15 -4.90 7.26
N GLN A 113 6.76 -4.21 8.21
CA GLN A 113 6.41 -4.27 9.62
C GLN A 113 5.56 -3.05 9.96
N ILE A 114 4.48 -3.26 10.69
CA ILE A 114 3.58 -2.21 11.14
C ILE A 114 3.51 -2.28 12.66
N ASN A 115 4.13 -1.32 13.34
CA ASN A 115 4.01 -1.17 14.78
C ASN A 115 2.81 -0.25 15.06
N PHE A 116 1.89 -0.73 15.86
CA PHE A 116 0.66 -0.05 16.20
C PHE A 116 0.58 0.14 17.72
N ASP A 117 0.54 1.39 18.18
CA ASP A 117 0.49 1.76 19.59
C ASP A 117 -0.71 2.66 19.82
N ILE A 118 -1.68 2.19 20.61
CA ILE A 118 -2.83 2.99 21.05
C ILE A 118 -2.37 4.10 21.96
N ALA A 119 -2.80 5.32 21.66
CA ALA A 119 -2.58 6.50 22.49
C ALA A 119 -3.84 6.93 23.25
N ASP A 120 -5.03 6.69 22.68
CA ASP A 120 -6.34 6.97 23.26
C ASP A 120 -7.40 6.16 22.52
N SER A 121 -8.66 6.21 22.93
CA SER A 121 -9.77 5.44 22.34
C SER A 121 -9.89 5.60 20.81
N ASN A 122 -9.55 6.74 20.27
CA ASN A 122 -9.59 7.02 18.83
C ASN A 122 -8.25 7.56 18.27
N LYS A 123 -7.14 7.35 18.98
CA LYS A 123 -5.82 7.86 18.60
C LYS A 123 -4.77 6.76 18.68
N ALA A 124 -3.88 6.72 17.70
CA ALA A 124 -2.79 5.77 17.67
C ALA A 124 -1.53 6.34 17.00
N TYR A 125 -0.38 5.79 17.40
CA TYR A 125 0.85 5.90 16.64
C TYR A 125 0.98 4.67 15.76
N VAL A 126 1.27 4.88 14.48
CA VAL A 126 1.52 3.80 13.53
C VAL A 126 2.87 4.03 12.88
N GLU A 127 3.76 3.05 13.01
CA GLU A 127 5.06 3.06 12.37
C GLU A 127 5.10 1.96 11.31
N TYR A 128 5.35 2.35 10.06
CA TYR A 128 5.55 1.46 8.94
C TYR A 128 7.03 1.37 8.61
N LYS A 129 7.58 0.16 8.60
CA LYS A 129 8.96 -0.14 8.23
C LYS A 129 9.01 -1.09 7.05
N SER A 130 9.79 -0.76 6.05
CA SER A 130 9.97 -1.62 4.88
C SER A 130 11.38 -1.48 4.32
N PHE A 131 11.94 -2.57 3.81
CA PHE A 131 13.18 -2.52 3.02
C PHE A 131 12.97 -1.90 1.63
N ARG A 132 11.71 -1.67 1.24
CA ARG A 132 11.28 -0.92 0.06
C ARG A 132 10.86 0.48 0.46
N ASP A 133 11.11 1.46 -0.42
CA ASP A 133 10.62 2.82 -0.20
C ASP A 133 9.15 2.94 -0.60
N MET A 134 8.26 2.48 0.30
CA MET A 134 6.80 2.46 0.10
C MET A 134 6.06 3.38 1.08
N ARG A 135 6.73 4.39 1.61
CA ARG A 135 6.16 5.33 2.60
C ARG A 135 4.92 6.04 2.06
N TYR A 136 5.02 6.58 0.87
CA TYR A 136 3.90 7.30 0.25
C TYR A 136 2.76 6.36 -0.15
N TYR A 137 3.09 5.14 -0.58
CA TYR A 137 2.08 4.10 -0.79
C TYR A 137 1.32 3.77 0.51
N PHE A 138 2.03 3.67 1.63
CA PHE A 138 1.41 3.48 2.95
C PHE A 138 0.49 4.66 3.32
N LEU A 139 0.90 5.91 3.09
CA LEU A 139 0.03 7.08 3.31
C LEU A 139 -1.23 7.01 2.44
N GLY A 140 -1.10 6.56 1.21
CA GLY A 140 -2.25 6.30 0.34
C GLY A 140 -3.18 5.22 0.89
N LEU A 141 -2.63 4.12 1.39
CA LEU A 141 -3.42 3.06 2.05
C LEU A 141 -4.20 3.60 3.26
N LEU A 142 -3.62 4.50 4.06
CA LEU A 142 -4.32 5.17 5.17
C LEU A 142 -5.54 5.97 4.67
N GLU A 143 -5.35 6.79 3.65
CA GLU A 143 -6.43 7.61 3.08
C GLU A 143 -7.52 6.75 2.42
N GLY A 144 -7.12 5.71 1.68
CA GLY A 144 -8.07 4.76 1.09
C GLY A 144 -8.84 3.97 2.14
N SER A 145 -8.19 3.58 3.24
CA SER A 145 -8.86 2.92 4.36
C SER A 145 -9.88 3.84 5.04
N SER A 146 -9.54 5.12 5.21
CA SER A 146 -10.47 6.14 5.72
C SER A 146 -11.73 6.24 4.87
N GLU A 147 -11.58 6.31 3.56
CA GLU A 147 -12.73 6.35 2.63
C GLU A 147 -13.54 5.05 2.67
N PHE A 148 -12.86 3.90 2.66
CA PHE A 148 -13.51 2.59 2.64
C PHE A 148 -14.36 2.34 3.88
N PHE A 149 -13.84 2.66 5.07
CA PHE A 149 -14.57 2.45 6.33
C PHE A 149 -15.54 3.59 6.67
N GLY A 150 -15.58 4.67 5.88
CA GLY A 150 -16.31 5.88 6.26
C GLY A 150 -15.90 6.37 7.65
N ASP A 151 -14.59 6.33 7.93
CA ASP A 151 -13.98 6.71 9.19
C ASP A 151 -12.96 7.80 8.91
N LYS A 152 -13.37 9.05 9.04
CA LYS A 152 -12.49 10.18 8.74
C LYS A 152 -11.32 10.21 9.71
N ILE A 153 -10.14 10.30 9.13
CA ILE A 153 -8.90 10.41 9.90
C ILE A 153 -8.20 11.74 9.66
N LYS A 154 -7.52 12.21 10.69
CA LYS A 154 -6.45 13.20 10.58
C LYS A 154 -5.15 12.51 10.95
N TYR A 155 -4.08 12.76 10.19
CA TYR A 155 -2.77 12.23 10.55
C TYR A 155 -1.67 13.28 10.46
N LYS A 156 -0.66 13.12 11.30
CA LYS A 156 0.56 13.92 11.29
C LYS A 156 1.76 13.00 11.17
N ILE A 157 2.64 13.30 10.23
CA ILE A 157 3.92 12.59 10.10
C ILE A 157 4.81 13.01 11.26
N ILE A 158 5.24 12.03 12.07
CA ILE A 158 6.13 12.22 13.22
C ILE A 158 7.57 11.90 12.84
N LYS A 159 7.75 10.94 11.92
CA LYS A 159 9.05 10.49 11.44
C LYS A 159 8.94 10.09 9.98
N ASP A 160 9.91 10.48 9.16
CA ASP A 160 10.02 10.12 7.74
C ASP A 160 11.50 9.98 7.40
N GLU A 161 11.97 8.74 7.32
CA GLU A 161 13.39 8.42 7.14
C GLU A 161 13.57 7.35 6.06
N LYS A 162 14.68 7.49 5.34
CA LYS A 162 15.15 6.51 4.36
C LYS A 162 16.65 6.37 4.49
N ASP A 163 17.12 5.14 4.49
CA ASP A 163 18.55 4.78 4.45
C ASP A 163 18.80 3.60 3.50
N GLU A 164 20.00 3.05 3.51
CA GLU A 164 20.40 1.90 2.69
C GLU A 164 19.67 0.60 3.08
N LYS A 165 19.10 0.52 4.28
CA LYS A 165 18.41 -0.67 4.80
C LYS A 165 16.91 -0.64 4.53
N GLY A 166 16.38 0.51 4.08
CA GLY A 166 14.98 0.68 3.77
C GLY A 166 14.42 2.04 4.14
N SER A 167 13.15 2.06 4.48
CA SER A 167 12.44 3.28 4.84
C SER A 167 11.54 3.07 6.05
N THR A 168 11.36 4.14 6.82
CA THR A 168 10.48 4.18 7.98
C THR A 168 9.64 5.44 7.91
N ILE A 169 8.33 5.29 8.10
CA ILE A 169 7.44 6.41 8.35
C ILE A 169 6.64 6.14 9.62
N LYS A 170 6.56 7.12 10.52
CA LYS A 170 5.71 7.06 11.70
C LYS A 170 4.70 8.19 11.64
N VAL A 171 3.44 7.85 11.84
CA VAL A 171 2.34 8.80 11.85
C VAL A 171 1.59 8.73 13.18
N PHE A 172 1.09 9.88 13.63
CA PHE A 172 0.06 9.96 14.66
C PHE A 172 -1.28 10.11 13.94
N ILE A 173 -2.24 9.27 14.28
CA ILE A 173 -3.57 9.23 13.65
C ILE A 173 -4.61 9.55 14.72
N GLU A 174 -5.57 10.39 14.36
CA GLU A 174 -6.82 10.62 15.07
C GLU A 174 -7.98 10.26 14.14
N ALA A 175 -8.80 9.28 14.53
CA ALA A 175 -9.93 8.75 13.78
C ALA A 175 -11.27 9.23 14.37
N GLU A 176 -12.34 9.24 13.59
CA GLU A 176 -13.69 9.52 14.12
C GLU A 176 -14.22 8.32 14.91
N LYS A 177 -13.91 7.10 14.47
CA LYS A 177 -14.35 5.87 15.14
C LYS A 177 -13.34 5.44 16.21
N PRO A 178 -13.81 4.96 17.37
CA PRO A 178 -12.91 4.42 18.38
C PRO A 178 -12.27 3.11 17.91
N TYR A 179 -11.11 2.81 18.47
CA TYR A 179 -10.47 1.52 18.32
C TYR A 179 -11.33 0.43 18.99
N ALA A 180 -11.61 -0.63 18.27
CA ALA A 180 -12.22 -1.86 18.79
C ALA A 180 -11.22 -3.01 18.61
N GLU A 181 -10.84 -3.64 19.72
CA GLU A 181 -10.09 -4.90 19.71
C GLU A 181 -11.05 -6.03 19.33
N ILE A 182 -10.64 -6.88 18.36
CA ILE A 182 -11.46 -7.99 17.85
C ILE A 182 -10.78 -9.30 18.21
#